data_9e8cbd5370bfff8b9f3e97623152b685
#
_entry.id   9e8cbd5370bfff8b9f3e97623152b685
#
_cell.length_a   1.000
_cell.length_b   1.000
_cell.length_c   1.000
_cell.angle_alpha   90.00
_cell.angle_beta   90.00
_cell.angle_gamma   90.00
#
_symmetry.space_group_name_H-M   'P 1'
#
loop_
_entity.id
_entity.type
_entity.pdbx_description
1 polymer ?
#
loop_
_entity_poly.entity_id
_entity_poly.type
_entity_poly.pdbx_seq_one_letter_code
_entity_poly.pdbx_strand_id
1 'polypeptide(L)'
;MDWTPDPDDSQITKGYLRLRRFNRALMDTWFREIALVDIDTLPDNGGILFTTWHPGGLIDPMLMMAALPGNLTFAAKHTLFKTPILGQIMRAAGAKPVHRAQDTNSDDSKKGDRSAKNSTLIESLGDTIALGGRAAIFPEGVTHMEAHPVRLRTGAARILLHAIRKAREEGLPEPHVVPLGLHYTDQHQFRERVSLQVNEPLPIPPLPGEEGAPEPSPEDVEKFAEQAPDRAWCGAITELLRLEMHRSNQAQETWEDRELVWRARRMIHVYRSAKENVPIGPIPYDRALLGSRRVRAAWQYQSLNDAERTERIKADFLKHHYEMKDLGLRSWEISNHQKRSSKRSMVKNFAYWIWSIAWMLGVVSWGAVIGSMAPYLFTRVLTNRHTKAEGNKASMGTVKVLFSVVMYPLWWLLISLPVGWFIASPDSMLQDLNIPSLILPALAKIPWPLVSLLVLIWWPLSARLHLKLYERATRSWRALRLGFKLRSGSIDWDKLLQTH
;
A
#
# COMPACT_ATOMS: atom_id res chain seq x y z
N MET A 1 8.60 -3.12 12.57
CA MET A 1 7.22 -2.63 12.67
C MET A 1 6.45 -3.53 13.62
N ASP A 2 5.57 -2.95 14.43
CA ASP A 2 4.74 -3.71 15.36
C ASP A 2 3.47 -4.15 14.60
N TRP A 3 3.54 -5.32 13.98
CA TRP A 3 2.37 -5.96 13.38
C TRP A 3 1.44 -6.47 14.48
N THR A 4 0.15 -6.54 14.16
CA THR A 4 -0.81 -7.21 15.05
C THR A 4 -0.28 -8.60 15.43
N PRO A 5 -0.37 -9.04 16.70
CA PRO A 5 -0.01 -10.38 17.10
C PRO A 5 -0.68 -11.43 16.20
N ASP A 6 -0.01 -12.54 15.96
CA ASP A 6 -0.70 -13.68 15.36
C ASP A 6 -1.68 -14.19 16.41
N PRO A 7 -2.99 -14.28 16.09
CA PRO A 7 -3.94 -14.81 17.06
C PRO A 7 -3.58 -16.26 17.38
N ASP A 8 -3.80 -16.63 18.63
CA ASP A 8 -3.71 -18.01 19.09
C ASP A 8 -4.96 -18.76 18.62
N ASP A 9 -5.09 -18.88 17.31
CA ASP A 9 -6.26 -19.47 16.65
C ASP A 9 -5.88 -20.84 16.10
N SER A 10 -6.39 -21.87 16.75
CA SER A 10 -6.22 -23.26 16.36
C SER A 10 -6.72 -23.58 14.93
N GLN A 11 -7.54 -22.68 14.35
CA GLN A 11 -8.05 -22.78 12.98
C GLN A 11 -7.07 -22.28 11.91
N ILE A 12 -6.00 -21.56 12.31
CA ILE A 12 -5.03 -21.05 11.36
C ILE A 12 -3.97 -22.10 11.03
N THR A 13 -3.89 -22.48 9.76
CA THR A 13 -2.90 -23.45 9.31
C THR A 13 -1.47 -22.92 9.45
N LYS A 14 -0.53 -23.82 9.81
CA LYS A 14 0.92 -23.48 9.86
C LYS A 14 1.43 -22.92 8.53
N GLY A 15 0.84 -23.35 7.40
CA GLY A 15 1.15 -22.87 6.07
C GLY A 15 0.78 -21.39 5.88
N TYR A 16 -0.42 -21.01 6.31
CA TYR A 16 -0.89 -19.62 6.26
C TYR A 16 -0.02 -18.71 7.13
N LEU A 17 0.33 -19.13 8.36
CA LEU A 17 1.20 -18.35 9.25
C LEU A 17 2.59 -18.12 8.66
N ARG A 18 3.20 -19.13 8.02
CA ARG A 18 4.49 -18.98 7.32
C ARG A 18 4.37 -17.99 6.17
N LEU A 19 3.32 -18.11 5.36
CA LEU A 19 3.06 -17.18 4.26
C LEU A 19 2.83 -15.76 4.76
N ARG A 20 2.07 -15.59 5.84
CA ARG A 20 1.84 -14.28 6.48
C ARG A 20 3.12 -13.64 6.99
N ARG A 21 4.00 -14.41 7.66
CA ARG A 21 5.32 -13.92 8.13
C ARG A 21 6.21 -13.49 6.97
N PHE A 22 6.27 -14.29 5.91
CA PHE A 22 6.97 -13.94 4.69
C PHE A 22 6.41 -12.65 4.07
N ASN A 23 5.09 -12.56 3.97
CA ASN A 23 4.40 -11.38 3.45
C ASN A 23 4.67 -10.12 4.30
N ARG A 24 4.67 -10.23 5.62
CA ARG A 24 5.06 -9.13 6.53
C ARG A 24 6.49 -8.63 6.25
N ALA A 25 7.44 -9.55 6.13
CA ALA A 25 8.82 -9.20 5.80
C ALA A 25 8.93 -8.52 4.42
N LEU A 26 8.11 -8.93 3.46
CA LEU A 26 8.04 -8.33 2.14
C LEU A 26 7.43 -6.92 2.21
N MET A 27 6.36 -6.72 2.96
CA MET A 27 5.74 -5.40 3.15
C MET A 27 6.67 -4.44 3.89
N ASP A 28 7.38 -4.89 4.94
CA ASP A 28 8.41 -4.10 5.63
C ASP A 28 9.59 -3.71 4.72
N THR A 29 9.84 -4.51 3.70
CA THR A 29 10.86 -4.19 2.70
C THR A 29 10.32 -3.22 1.66
N TRP A 30 9.09 -3.43 1.20
CA TRP A 30 8.45 -2.62 0.17
C TRP A 30 8.13 -1.21 0.64
N PHE A 31 7.56 -1.06 1.84
CA PHE A 31 7.22 0.23 2.42
C PHE A 31 8.26 0.68 3.45
N ARG A 32 8.52 1.98 3.51
CA ARG A 32 9.36 2.56 4.57
C ARG A 32 8.61 2.82 5.87
N GLU A 33 7.29 2.99 5.77
CA GLU A 33 6.38 3.22 6.90
C GLU A 33 5.02 2.62 6.56
N ILE A 34 4.50 1.80 7.45
CA ILE A 34 3.17 1.24 7.39
C ILE A 34 2.45 1.70 8.66
N ALA A 35 1.33 2.39 8.53
CA ALA A 35 0.52 2.81 9.66
C ALA A 35 -0.75 1.96 9.73
N LEU A 36 -0.95 1.27 10.85
CA LEU A 36 -2.20 0.58 11.17
C LEU A 36 -3.00 1.47 12.10
N VAL A 37 -4.23 1.78 11.71
CA VAL A 37 -5.07 2.75 12.40
C VAL A 37 -6.39 2.10 12.77
N ASP A 38 -6.82 2.31 14.01
CA ASP A 38 -8.10 1.86 14.56
C ASP A 38 -8.32 0.33 14.44
N ILE A 39 -7.25 -0.48 14.50
CA ILE A 39 -7.33 -1.93 14.34
C ILE A 39 -8.04 -2.61 15.51
N ASP A 40 -7.98 -1.96 16.66
CA ASP A 40 -8.60 -2.43 17.92
C ASP A 40 -10.13 -2.18 17.93
N THR A 41 -10.69 -1.55 16.89
CA THR A 41 -12.13 -1.31 16.74
C THR A 41 -12.86 -2.44 16.00
N LEU A 42 -12.13 -3.51 15.68
CA LEU A 42 -12.74 -4.68 15.04
C LEU A 42 -13.75 -5.34 15.98
N PRO A 43 -14.91 -5.81 15.45
CA PRO A 43 -15.85 -6.57 16.24
C PRO A 43 -15.23 -7.80 16.90
N ASP A 44 -15.58 -8.03 18.15
CA ASP A 44 -15.09 -9.16 18.94
C ASP A 44 -15.78 -10.48 18.60
N ASN A 45 -17.01 -10.41 18.09
CA ASN A 45 -17.85 -11.57 17.73
C ASN A 45 -18.38 -11.45 16.30
N GLY A 46 -18.92 -12.56 15.79
CA GLY A 46 -19.42 -12.65 14.43
C GLY A 46 -18.32 -12.68 13.37
N GLY A 47 -18.68 -13.07 12.19
CA GLY A 47 -17.75 -13.03 11.06
C GLY A 47 -17.64 -11.64 10.45
N ILE A 48 -16.58 -11.39 9.70
CA ILE A 48 -16.29 -10.07 9.16
C ILE A 48 -16.08 -10.12 7.65
N LEU A 49 -16.84 -9.31 6.93
CA LEU A 49 -16.60 -8.99 5.53
C LEU A 49 -15.86 -7.65 5.43
N PHE A 50 -14.58 -7.69 5.12
CA PHE A 50 -13.81 -6.49 4.82
C PHE A 50 -14.04 -6.02 3.40
N THR A 51 -14.26 -4.73 3.22
CA THR A 51 -14.41 -4.09 1.91
C THR A 51 -13.49 -2.90 1.78
N THR A 52 -12.85 -2.74 0.63
CA THR A 52 -12.02 -1.58 0.33
C THR A 52 -11.89 -1.37 -1.18
N TRP A 53 -11.41 -0.20 -1.59
CA TRP A 53 -11.05 0.05 -2.97
C TRP A 53 -9.77 -0.71 -3.38
N HIS A 54 -9.44 -0.73 -4.68
CA HIS A 54 -8.39 -1.60 -5.22
C HIS A 54 -7.34 -0.85 -6.07
N PRO A 55 -6.62 0.14 -5.52
CA PRO A 55 -5.65 0.93 -6.29
C PRO A 55 -4.28 0.28 -6.46
N GLY A 56 -3.86 -0.57 -5.54
CA GLY A 56 -2.51 -1.16 -5.48
C GLY A 56 -2.37 -2.55 -6.09
N GLY A 57 -3.44 -3.11 -6.66
CA GLY A 57 -3.42 -4.46 -7.22
C GLY A 57 -3.09 -5.52 -6.16
N LEU A 58 -2.13 -6.41 -6.42
CA LEU A 58 -1.77 -7.47 -5.47
C LEU A 58 -1.23 -6.96 -4.13
N ILE A 59 -0.74 -5.72 -4.09
CA ILE A 59 -0.23 -5.12 -2.84
C ILE A 59 -1.35 -4.94 -1.82
N ASP A 60 -2.57 -4.63 -2.26
CA ASP A 60 -3.70 -4.41 -1.35
C ASP A 60 -4.05 -5.65 -0.52
N PRO A 61 -4.34 -6.83 -1.12
CA PRO A 61 -4.60 -8.04 -0.35
C PRO A 61 -3.38 -8.51 0.45
N MET A 62 -2.16 -8.27 -0.04
CA MET A 62 -0.94 -8.57 0.72
C MET A 62 -0.84 -7.72 1.98
N LEU A 63 -1.13 -6.42 1.90
CA LEU A 63 -1.14 -5.54 3.06
C LEU A 63 -2.23 -5.93 4.07
N MET A 64 -3.43 -6.23 3.58
CA MET A 64 -4.54 -6.70 4.42
C MET A 64 -4.18 -8.01 5.13
N MET A 65 -3.64 -9.00 4.42
CA MET A 65 -3.18 -10.28 5.00
C MET A 65 -2.09 -10.07 6.05
N ALA A 66 -1.18 -9.12 5.86
CA ALA A 66 -0.12 -8.82 6.82
C ALA A 66 -0.65 -8.15 8.08
N ALA A 67 -1.61 -7.24 7.94
CA ALA A 67 -2.09 -6.33 8.99
C ALA A 67 -3.25 -6.87 9.80
N LEU A 68 -4.27 -7.44 9.15
CA LEU A 68 -5.51 -7.85 9.82
C LEU A 68 -5.30 -9.13 10.62
N PRO A 69 -5.92 -9.26 11.80
CA PRO A 69 -5.83 -10.47 12.61
C PRO A 69 -6.62 -11.63 11.97
N GLY A 70 -6.27 -12.87 12.33
CA GLY A 70 -6.96 -14.08 11.89
C GLY A 70 -6.62 -14.56 10.48
N ASN A 71 -7.34 -15.56 10.02
CA ASN A 71 -7.25 -16.10 8.65
C ASN A 71 -8.15 -15.28 7.73
N LEU A 72 -7.59 -14.67 6.71
CA LEU A 72 -8.32 -13.82 5.78
C LEU A 72 -8.48 -14.53 4.43
N THR A 73 -9.72 -14.79 4.05
CA THR A 73 -10.08 -15.37 2.75
C THR A 73 -10.34 -14.27 1.73
N PHE A 74 -9.73 -14.38 0.54
CA PHE A 74 -9.89 -13.41 -0.55
C PHE A 74 -10.61 -14.01 -1.76
N ALA A 75 -11.37 -13.18 -2.46
CA ALA A 75 -11.78 -13.46 -3.84
C ALA A 75 -10.69 -12.98 -4.81
N ALA A 76 -10.10 -13.87 -5.57
CA ALA A 76 -9.03 -13.54 -6.51
C ALA A 76 -9.34 -14.03 -7.93
N LYS A 77 -8.83 -13.32 -8.94
CA LYS A 77 -9.03 -13.64 -10.36
C LYS A 77 -8.64 -15.08 -10.65
N HIS A 78 -9.55 -15.86 -11.26
CA HIS A 78 -9.35 -17.29 -11.52
C HIS A 78 -8.10 -17.62 -12.34
N THR A 79 -7.67 -16.71 -13.23
CA THR A 79 -6.46 -16.90 -14.04
C THR A 79 -5.17 -16.94 -13.21
N LEU A 80 -5.14 -16.30 -12.02
CA LEU A 80 -3.99 -16.33 -11.11
C LEU A 80 -3.74 -17.76 -10.56
N PHE A 81 -4.80 -18.56 -10.40
CA PHE A 81 -4.69 -19.94 -9.92
C PHE A 81 -4.11 -20.90 -10.97
N LYS A 82 -4.08 -20.51 -12.24
CA LYS A 82 -3.48 -21.28 -13.33
C LYS A 82 -1.98 -21.02 -13.47
N THR A 83 -1.47 -19.94 -12.87
CA THR A 83 -0.06 -19.58 -12.93
C THR A 83 0.74 -20.48 -11.99
N PRO A 84 1.81 -21.15 -12.45
CA PRO A 84 2.70 -21.94 -11.60
C PRO A 84 3.21 -21.09 -10.41
N ILE A 85 3.45 -21.72 -9.25
CA ILE A 85 3.88 -21.05 -8.02
C ILE A 85 2.83 -20.08 -7.45
N LEU A 86 2.39 -19.07 -8.22
CA LEU A 86 1.39 -18.10 -7.76
C LEU A 86 0.06 -18.77 -7.42
N GLY A 87 -0.38 -19.74 -8.24
CA GLY A 87 -1.59 -20.51 -7.95
C GLY A 87 -1.50 -21.34 -6.67
N GLN A 88 -0.31 -21.85 -6.34
CA GLN A 88 -0.07 -22.56 -5.08
C GLN A 88 -0.11 -21.57 -3.89
N ILE A 89 0.51 -20.40 -4.04
CA ILE A 89 0.47 -19.32 -3.04
C ILE A 89 -0.99 -18.88 -2.80
N MET A 90 -1.77 -18.67 -3.87
CA MET A 90 -3.19 -18.29 -3.75
C MET A 90 -3.99 -19.33 -2.96
N ARG A 91 -3.80 -20.62 -3.25
CA ARG A 91 -4.45 -21.71 -2.49
C ARG A 91 -3.99 -21.76 -1.04
N ALA A 92 -2.69 -21.61 -0.78
CA ALA A 92 -2.14 -21.54 0.58
C ALA A 92 -2.63 -20.33 1.38
N ALA A 93 -2.91 -19.21 0.69
CA ALA A 93 -3.52 -18.02 1.27
C ALA A 93 -5.04 -18.17 1.51
N GLY A 94 -5.66 -19.33 1.16
CA GLY A 94 -7.10 -19.52 1.29
C GLY A 94 -7.93 -18.71 0.29
N ALA A 95 -7.32 -18.18 -0.78
CA ALA A 95 -8.04 -17.40 -1.77
C ALA A 95 -9.02 -18.26 -2.57
N LYS A 96 -10.18 -17.67 -2.94
CA LYS A 96 -11.23 -18.32 -3.75
C LYS A 96 -11.26 -17.71 -5.17
N PRO A 97 -11.39 -18.52 -6.22
CA PRO A 97 -11.38 -18.00 -7.59
C PRO A 97 -12.68 -17.28 -7.96
N VAL A 98 -12.57 -16.07 -8.53
CA VAL A 98 -13.69 -15.32 -9.11
C VAL A 98 -13.59 -15.29 -10.64
N HIS A 99 -14.72 -15.52 -11.32
CA HIS A 99 -14.84 -15.45 -12.76
C HIS A 99 -15.43 -14.11 -13.20
N ARG A 100 -14.58 -13.23 -13.76
CA ARG A 100 -14.99 -11.89 -14.18
C ARG A 100 -15.50 -11.90 -15.62
N ALA A 101 -16.44 -11.01 -15.94
CA ALA A 101 -16.97 -10.87 -17.30
C ALA A 101 -15.88 -10.51 -18.34
N GLN A 102 -14.92 -9.72 -17.93
CA GLN A 102 -13.81 -9.23 -18.75
C GLN A 102 -12.77 -10.32 -19.12
N ASP A 103 -12.77 -11.47 -18.41
CA ASP A 103 -11.79 -12.55 -18.60
C ASP A 103 -12.26 -13.61 -19.59
N THR A 104 -13.48 -13.54 -20.05
CA THR A 104 -14.07 -14.41 -21.08
C THR A 104 -14.37 -13.56 -22.31
N ASN A 105 -13.74 -13.90 -23.44
CA ASN A 105 -14.18 -13.39 -24.73
C ASN A 105 -15.71 -13.56 -24.84
N SER A 106 -16.39 -12.63 -25.47
CA SER A 106 -17.85 -12.39 -25.54
C SER A 106 -18.72 -13.58 -26.02
N ASP A 107 -18.40 -14.77 -25.58
CA ASP A 107 -19.12 -15.99 -25.90
C ASP A 107 -20.31 -16.13 -24.93
N ASP A 108 -21.50 -15.81 -25.41
CA ASP A 108 -22.74 -15.82 -24.63
C ASP A 108 -23.08 -17.19 -24.04
N SER A 109 -22.58 -18.29 -24.64
CA SER A 109 -22.73 -19.64 -24.14
C SER A 109 -22.13 -19.89 -22.75
N LYS A 110 -21.18 -19.04 -22.32
CA LYS A 110 -20.49 -19.14 -21.03
C LYS A 110 -21.08 -18.26 -19.91
N LYS A 111 -22.14 -17.52 -20.19
CA LYS A 111 -22.79 -16.66 -19.18
C LYS A 111 -23.41 -17.48 -18.04
N GLY A 112 -24.11 -18.55 -18.33
CA GLY A 112 -24.74 -19.44 -17.34
C GLY A 112 -23.72 -20.12 -16.43
N ASP A 113 -22.67 -20.70 -17.00
CA ASP A 113 -21.59 -21.37 -16.26
C ASP A 113 -20.85 -20.39 -15.34
N ARG A 114 -20.61 -19.15 -15.80
CA ARG A 114 -20.01 -18.07 -14.98
C ARG A 114 -20.92 -17.65 -13.85
N SER A 115 -22.24 -17.53 -14.07
CA SER A 115 -23.20 -17.17 -13.05
C SER A 115 -23.23 -18.21 -11.94
N ALA A 116 -23.30 -19.49 -12.30
CA ALA A 116 -23.26 -20.61 -11.34
C ALA A 116 -21.96 -20.63 -10.53
N LYS A 117 -20.79 -20.47 -11.16
CA LYS A 117 -19.50 -20.40 -10.46
C LYS A 117 -19.38 -19.21 -9.51
N ASN A 118 -19.95 -18.06 -9.86
CA ASN A 118 -19.97 -16.91 -8.98
C ASN A 118 -20.99 -17.06 -7.84
N SER A 119 -22.11 -17.77 -8.03
CA SER A 119 -23.02 -18.16 -6.94
C SER A 119 -22.31 -19.03 -5.90
N THR A 120 -21.62 -20.07 -6.34
CA THR A 120 -20.83 -20.93 -5.45
C THR A 120 -19.74 -20.15 -4.69
N LEU A 121 -19.13 -19.14 -5.32
CA LEU A 121 -18.18 -18.26 -4.62
C LEU A 121 -18.88 -17.42 -3.53
N ILE A 122 -20.05 -16.83 -3.84
CA ILE A 122 -20.84 -16.04 -2.90
C ILE A 122 -21.22 -16.88 -1.69
N GLU A 123 -21.75 -18.09 -1.93
CA GLU A 123 -22.11 -19.05 -0.89
C GLU A 123 -20.89 -19.42 -0.05
N SER A 124 -19.78 -19.83 -0.69
CA SER A 124 -18.56 -20.24 0.02
C SER A 124 -17.92 -19.13 0.87
N LEU A 125 -17.97 -17.86 0.43
CA LEU A 125 -17.50 -16.73 1.25
C LEU A 125 -18.49 -16.38 2.33
N GLY A 126 -19.80 -16.42 2.03
CA GLY A 126 -20.87 -16.20 2.98
C GLY A 126 -20.85 -17.23 4.11
N ASP A 127 -20.66 -18.51 3.79
CA ASP A 127 -20.50 -19.60 4.78
C ASP A 127 -19.29 -19.35 5.70
N THR A 128 -18.16 -18.96 5.11
CA THR A 128 -16.96 -18.62 5.89
C THR A 128 -17.26 -17.52 6.89
N ILE A 129 -17.99 -16.48 6.49
CA ILE A 129 -18.33 -15.35 7.35
C ILE A 129 -19.41 -15.74 8.37
N ALA A 130 -20.44 -16.48 7.96
CA ALA A 130 -21.50 -16.97 8.87
C ALA A 130 -20.92 -17.73 10.07
N LEU A 131 -19.89 -18.55 9.83
CA LEU A 131 -19.19 -19.35 10.83
C LEU A 131 -18.13 -18.56 11.63
N GLY A 132 -18.20 -17.23 11.64
CA GLY A 132 -17.28 -16.37 12.39
C GLY A 132 -15.94 -16.09 11.69
N GLY A 133 -15.75 -16.58 10.46
CA GLY A 133 -14.53 -16.36 9.68
C GLY A 133 -14.45 -14.94 9.10
N ARG A 134 -13.32 -14.65 8.45
CA ARG A 134 -13.02 -13.34 7.86
C ARG A 134 -12.79 -13.45 6.37
N ALA A 135 -13.47 -12.61 5.60
CA ALA A 135 -13.27 -12.52 4.16
C ALA A 135 -13.03 -11.09 3.73
N ALA A 136 -12.34 -10.90 2.61
CA ALA A 136 -12.13 -9.59 2.03
C ALA A 136 -12.50 -9.59 0.55
N ILE A 137 -13.17 -8.53 0.14
CA ILE A 137 -13.57 -8.31 -1.24
C ILE A 137 -13.31 -6.86 -1.67
N PHE A 138 -12.96 -6.71 -2.95
CA PHE A 138 -12.88 -5.42 -3.63
C PHE A 138 -14.12 -5.27 -4.49
N PRO A 139 -15.16 -4.55 -4.02
CA PRO A 139 -16.48 -4.56 -4.67
C PRO A 139 -16.49 -3.87 -6.04
N GLU A 140 -15.45 -3.15 -6.40
CA GLU A 140 -15.23 -2.58 -7.74
C GLU A 140 -15.00 -3.67 -8.80
N GLY A 141 -14.40 -4.79 -8.41
CA GLY A 141 -14.05 -5.91 -9.28
C GLY A 141 -12.94 -5.64 -10.30
N VAL A 142 -12.32 -4.47 -10.23
CA VAL A 142 -11.21 -4.04 -11.10
C VAL A 142 -10.16 -3.27 -10.30
N THR A 143 -8.92 -3.27 -10.78
CA THR A 143 -7.86 -2.37 -10.30
C THR A 143 -7.81 -1.16 -11.24
N HIS A 144 -7.73 0.04 -10.70
CA HIS A 144 -7.80 1.28 -11.49
C HIS A 144 -6.89 2.36 -10.94
N MET A 145 -6.78 3.49 -11.67
CA MET A 145 -5.93 4.63 -11.36
C MET A 145 -6.71 5.88 -10.94
N GLU A 146 -8.01 5.75 -10.71
CA GLU A 146 -8.83 6.88 -10.26
C GLU A 146 -8.47 7.31 -8.84
N ALA A 147 -8.70 8.57 -8.52
CA ALA A 147 -8.45 9.12 -7.18
C ALA A 147 -9.62 8.86 -6.19
N HIS A 148 -10.59 8.08 -6.63
CA HIS A 148 -11.80 7.70 -5.88
C HIS A 148 -12.21 6.26 -6.24
N PRO A 149 -12.99 5.59 -5.37
CA PRO A 149 -13.62 4.32 -5.70
C PRO A 149 -14.53 4.46 -6.94
N VAL A 150 -14.44 3.49 -7.85
CA VAL A 150 -15.31 3.43 -9.04
C VAL A 150 -16.61 2.69 -8.74
N ARG A 151 -17.43 2.46 -9.78
CA ARG A 151 -18.73 1.79 -9.62
C ARG A 151 -18.60 0.43 -8.93
N LEU A 152 -19.33 0.28 -7.82
CA LEU A 152 -19.37 -0.96 -7.06
C LEU A 152 -20.34 -1.98 -7.70
N ARG A 153 -20.02 -3.25 -7.49
CA ARG A 153 -20.85 -4.40 -7.84
C ARG A 153 -21.54 -4.94 -6.59
N THR A 154 -22.71 -5.53 -6.75
CA THR A 154 -23.53 -6.07 -5.65
C THR A 154 -22.96 -7.33 -5.00
N GLY A 155 -21.80 -7.84 -5.44
CA GLY A 155 -21.23 -9.08 -4.93
C GLY A 155 -20.97 -9.08 -3.43
N ALA A 156 -20.48 -7.97 -2.88
CA ALA A 156 -20.27 -7.82 -1.43
C ALA A 156 -21.57 -7.90 -0.64
N ALA A 157 -22.62 -7.23 -1.11
CA ALA A 157 -23.94 -7.24 -0.49
C ALA A 157 -24.57 -8.64 -0.55
N ARG A 158 -24.43 -9.36 -1.66
CA ARG A 158 -24.95 -10.72 -1.81
C ARG A 158 -24.25 -11.72 -0.88
N ILE A 159 -22.92 -11.60 -0.70
CA ILE A 159 -22.15 -12.40 0.25
C ILE A 159 -22.66 -12.13 1.68
N LEU A 160 -22.87 -10.85 2.03
CA LEU A 160 -23.34 -10.47 3.33
C LEU A 160 -24.76 -10.99 3.61
N LEU A 161 -25.67 -10.85 2.65
CA LEU A 161 -27.04 -11.34 2.77
C LEU A 161 -27.09 -12.84 3.05
N HIS A 162 -26.31 -13.63 2.28
CA HIS A 162 -26.18 -15.06 2.50
C HIS A 162 -25.60 -15.35 3.90
N ALA A 163 -24.54 -14.64 4.30
CA ALA A 163 -23.89 -14.85 5.58
C ALA A 163 -24.82 -14.55 6.77
N ILE A 164 -25.59 -13.49 6.73
CA ILE A 164 -26.53 -13.14 7.81
C ILE A 164 -27.66 -14.18 7.91
N ARG A 165 -28.27 -14.55 6.77
CA ARG A 165 -29.31 -15.59 6.75
C ARG A 165 -28.84 -16.89 7.38
N LYS A 166 -27.65 -17.34 6.95
CA LYS A 166 -27.07 -18.58 7.47
C LYS A 166 -26.70 -18.48 8.96
N ALA A 167 -26.12 -17.39 9.40
CA ALA A 167 -25.79 -17.17 10.81
C ALA A 167 -27.05 -17.20 11.69
N ARG A 168 -28.15 -16.61 11.25
CA ARG A 168 -29.45 -16.64 11.96
C ARG A 168 -30.06 -18.03 12.00
N GLU A 169 -30.02 -18.77 10.86
CA GLU A 169 -30.48 -20.17 10.79
C GLU A 169 -29.72 -21.08 11.75
N GLU A 170 -28.41 -20.85 11.94
CA GLU A 170 -27.55 -21.64 12.81
C GLU A 170 -27.47 -21.08 14.26
N GLY A 171 -28.17 -19.98 14.55
CA GLY A 171 -28.14 -19.33 15.89
C GLY A 171 -26.78 -18.73 16.26
N LEU A 172 -25.99 -18.32 15.25
CA LEU A 172 -24.67 -17.73 15.42
C LEU A 172 -24.74 -16.20 15.49
N PRO A 173 -23.70 -15.51 16.02
CA PRO A 173 -23.60 -14.06 15.99
C PRO A 173 -23.67 -13.51 14.57
N GLU A 174 -24.41 -12.41 14.38
CA GLU A 174 -24.53 -11.79 13.06
C GLU A 174 -23.19 -11.28 12.52
N PRO A 175 -22.95 -11.48 11.22
CA PRO A 175 -21.76 -10.96 10.56
C PRO A 175 -21.74 -9.44 10.43
N HIS A 176 -20.55 -8.89 10.35
CA HIS A 176 -20.30 -7.46 10.17
C HIS A 176 -19.68 -7.16 8.79
N VAL A 177 -19.98 -5.98 8.25
CA VAL A 177 -19.22 -5.40 7.13
C VAL A 177 -18.37 -4.27 7.65
N VAL A 178 -17.06 -4.38 7.46
CA VAL A 178 -16.08 -3.41 7.93
C VAL A 178 -15.36 -2.79 6.73
N PRO A 179 -15.65 -1.52 6.41
CA PRO A 179 -14.93 -0.79 5.38
C PRO A 179 -13.51 -0.47 5.83
N LEU A 180 -12.55 -0.66 4.95
CA LEU A 180 -11.15 -0.32 5.18
C LEU A 180 -10.73 0.88 4.34
N GLY A 181 -9.96 1.78 4.93
CA GLY A 181 -9.26 2.84 4.23
C GLY A 181 -7.85 2.40 3.86
N LEU A 182 -7.53 2.36 2.56
CA LEU A 182 -6.18 2.14 2.05
C LEU A 182 -5.62 3.44 1.51
N HIS A 183 -4.52 3.91 2.11
CA HIS A 183 -3.91 5.18 1.75
C HIS A 183 -2.45 4.98 1.41
N TYR A 184 -2.11 5.28 0.15
CA TYR A 184 -0.74 5.26 -0.35
C TYR A 184 -0.25 6.68 -0.56
N THR A 185 1.05 6.94 -0.27
CA THR A 185 1.70 8.14 -0.76
C THR A 185 1.91 8.04 -2.28
N ASP A 186 2.35 6.85 -2.73
CA ASP A 186 2.40 6.43 -4.12
C ASP A 186 2.40 4.88 -4.15
N GLN A 187 1.36 4.29 -4.70
CA GLN A 187 1.19 2.83 -4.72
C GLN A 187 2.17 2.10 -5.65
N HIS A 188 2.83 2.83 -6.54
CA HIS A 188 3.72 2.25 -7.54
C HIS A 188 5.20 2.38 -7.20
N GLN A 189 5.54 3.17 -6.20
CA GLN A 189 6.92 3.42 -5.80
C GLN A 189 7.34 2.57 -4.61
N PHE A 190 8.55 2.04 -4.73
CA PHE A 190 9.24 1.33 -3.66
C PHE A 190 9.67 2.29 -2.55
N ARG A 191 9.57 1.88 -1.30
CA ARG A 191 9.92 2.67 -0.10
C ARG A 191 9.03 3.90 0.12
N GLU A 192 7.79 3.86 -0.32
CA GLU A 192 6.77 4.83 0.02
C GLU A 192 6.03 4.47 1.32
N ARG A 193 5.07 5.29 1.73
CA ARG A 193 4.29 5.10 2.95
C ARG A 193 2.91 4.59 2.61
N VAL A 194 2.38 3.75 3.49
CA VAL A 194 1.02 3.22 3.38
C VAL A 194 0.33 3.23 4.74
N SER A 195 -0.97 3.42 4.74
CA SER A 195 -1.81 3.20 5.93
C SER A 195 -2.97 2.30 5.57
N LEU A 196 -3.26 1.36 6.47
CA LEU A 196 -4.50 0.61 6.50
C LEU A 196 -5.27 1.08 7.74
N GLN A 197 -6.48 1.57 7.52
CA GLN A 197 -7.37 2.02 8.58
C GLN A 197 -8.62 1.14 8.61
N VAL A 198 -8.95 0.65 9.79
CA VAL A 198 -10.23 0.02 10.07
C VAL A 198 -11.26 1.12 10.36
N ASN A 199 -12.44 1.04 9.78
CA ASN A 199 -13.55 1.93 10.11
C ASN A 199 -14.61 1.14 10.89
N GLU A 200 -15.57 1.86 11.46
CA GLU A 200 -16.68 1.23 12.18
C GLU A 200 -17.48 0.31 11.25
N PRO A 201 -18.02 -0.78 11.76
CA PRO A 201 -18.92 -1.63 11.01
C PRO A 201 -20.09 -0.83 10.42
N LEU A 202 -20.49 -1.15 9.20
CA LEU A 202 -21.66 -0.52 8.58
C LEU A 202 -22.94 -0.91 9.31
N PRO A 203 -23.86 0.04 9.52
CA PRO A 203 -25.19 -0.29 9.95
C PRO A 203 -25.91 -1.10 8.87
N ILE A 204 -26.38 -2.29 9.24
CA ILE A 204 -27.08 -3.20 8.34
C ILE A 204 -28.58 -2.95 8.48
N PRO A 205 -29.30 -2.63 7.38
CA PRO A 205 -30.75 -2.46 7.41
C PRO A 205 -31.45 -3.81 7.67
N PRO A 206 -32.71 -3.81 8.13
CA PRO A 206 -33.48 -5.02 8.28
C PRO A 206 -33.50 -5.88 7.02
N LEU A 207 -33.55 -7.21 7.18
CA LEU A 207 -33.48 -8.14 6.05
C LEU A 207 -34.73 -8.07 5.18
N PRO A 208 -34.66 -8.52 3.92
CA PRO A 208 -35.80 -8.62 3.05
C PRO A 208 -36.97 -9.40 3.72
N GLY A 209 -38.16 -8.78 3.80
CA GLY A 209 -39.32 -9.32 4.48
C GLY A 209 -39.52 -8.88 5.93
N GLU A 210 -38.56 -8.17 6.53
CA GLU A 210 -38.67 -7.57 7.85
C GLU A 210 -39.24 -6.13 7.76
N GLU A 211 -39.82 -5.65 8.86
CA GLU A 211 -40.29 -4.27 8.95
C GLU A 211 -39.15 -3.26 8.80
N GLY A 212 -39.32 -2.28 7.92
CA GLY A 212 -38.28 -1.29 7.61
C GLY A 212 -37.19 -1.76 6.63
N ALA A 213 -37.34 -2.95 6.03
CA ALA A 213 -36.45 -3.39 4.96
C ALA A 213 -36.53 -2.46 3.73
N PRO A 214 -35.45 -2.33 2.95
CA PRO A 214 -35.47 -1.57 1.70
C PRO A 214 -36.53 -2.12 0.73
N GLU A 215 -37.41 -1.26 0.24
CA GLU A 215 -38.45 -1.63 -0.69
C GLU A 215 -37.94 -1.78 -2.12
N PRO A 216 -38.36 -2.80 -2.86
CA PRO A 216 -37.98 -2.98 -4.26
C PRO A 216 -38.66 -1.92 -5.14
N SER A 217 -37.97 -1.49 -6.19
CA SER A 217 -38.57 -0.63 -7.20
C SER A 217 -39.66 -1.37 -7.99
N PRO A 218 -40.69 -0.65 -8.51
CA PRO A 218 -41.71 -1.27 -9.34
C PRO A 218 -41.14 -2.04 -10.53
N GLU A 219 -40.07 -1.52 -11.12
CA GLU A 219 -39.34 -2.15 -12.24
C GLU A 219 -38.67 -3.47 -11.82
N ASP A 220 -38.09 -3.54 -10.61
CA ASP A 220 -37.51 -4.77 -10.09
C ASP A 220 -38.55 -5.82 -9.75
N VAL A 221 -39.74 -5.38 -9.23
CA VAL A 221 -40.87 -6.29 -8.95
C VAL A 221 -41.37 -6.89 -10.27
N GLU A 222 -41.53 -6.09 -11.31
CA GLU A 222 -42.01 -6.55 -12.62
C GLU A 222 -41.05 -7.55 -13.26
N LYS A 223 -39.75 -7.27 -13.21
CA LYS A 223 -38.71 -8.07 -13.91
C LYS A 223 -38.24 -9.27 -13.13
N PHE A 224 -38.20 -9.23 -11.82
CA PHE A 224 -37.53 -10.21 -10.96
C PHE A 224 -38.39 -10.84 -9.88
N ALA A 225 -39.62 -10.40 -9.74
CA ALA A 225 -40.64 -10.95 -8.82
C ALA A 225 -40.07 -11.33 -7.43
N GLU A 226 -39.93 -12.63 -7.14
CA GLU A 226 -39.45 -13.14 -5.85
C GLU A 226 -38.06 -12.65 -5.46
N GLN A 227 -37.21 -12.28 -6.42
CA GLN A 227 -35.84 -11.80 -6.15
C GLN A 227 -35.80 -10.27 -5.91
N ALA A 228 -36.87 -9.55 -6.15
CA ALA A 228 -36.91 -8.10 -6.05
C ALA A 228 -36.54 -7.57 -4.65
N PRO A 229 -37.03 -8.14 -3.52
CA PRO A 229 -36.65 -7.71 -2.18
C PRO A 229 -35.13 -7.88 -1.91
N ASP A 230 -34.53 -9.01 -2.30
CA ASP A 230 -33.10 -9.27 -2.15
C ASP A 230 -32.27 -8.29 -2.97
N ARG A 231 -32.73 -7.95 -4.18
CA ARG A 231 -32.08 -6.98 -5.06
C ARG A 231 -32.12 -5.56 -4.46
N ALA A 232 -33.26 -5.15 -3.91
CA ALA A 232 -33.42 -3.86 -3.25
C ALA A 232 -32.47 -3.74 -2.06
N TRP A 233 -32.45 -4.75 -1.21
CA TRP A 233 -31.54 -4.81 -0.06
C TRP A 233 -30.06 -4.77 -0.48
N CYS A 234 -29.67 -5.58 -1.47
CA CYS A 234 -28.32 -5.56 -2.01
C CYS A 234 -27.95 -4.21 -2.64
N GLY A 235 -28.91 -3.53 -3.26
CA GLY A 235 -28.77 -2.18 -3.77
C GLY A 235 -28.45 -1.18 -2.66
N ALA A 236 -29.27 -1.20 -1.60
CA ALA A 236 -29.09 -0.33 -0.43
C ALA A 236 -27.73 -0.53 0.26
N ILE A 237 -27.33 -1.77 0.52
CA ILE A 237 -26.00 -2.07 1.08
C ILE A 237 -24.87 -1.61 0.14
N THR A 238 -25.04 -1.80 -1.16
CA THR A 238 -24.01 -1.37 -2.15
C THR A 238 -23.86 0.15 -2.15
N GLU A 239 -24.94 0.89 -1.98
CA GLU A 239 -24.90 2.36 -1.88
C GLU A 239 -24.29 2.82 -0.56
N LEU A 240 -24.63 2.21 0.56
CA LEU A 240 -23.97 2.48 1.85
C LEU A 240 -22.46 2.21 1.77
N LEU A 241 -22.07 1.09 1.17
CA LEU A 241 -20.66 0.76 0.92
C LEU A 241 -19.99 1.82 0.03
N ARG A 242 -20.66 2.29 -1.02
CA ARG A 242 -20.12 3.32 -1.91
C ARG A 242 -19.82 4.61 -1.14
N LEU A 243 -20.77 5.07 -0.36
CA LEU A 243 -20.62 6.29 0.46
C LEU A 243 -19.49 6.15 1.46
N GLU A 244 -19.43 5.03 2.19
CA GLU A 244 -18.39 4.82 3.20
C GLU A 244 -17.00 4.60 2.57
N MET A 245 -16.90 3.91 1.44
CA MET A 245 -15.62 3.77 0.73
C MET A 245 -15.10 5.11 0.20
N HIS A 246 -15.97 6.01 -0.25
CA HIS A 246 -15.57 7.38 -0.61
C HIS A 246 -15.07 8.16 0.60
N ARG A 247 -15.72 8.01 1.75
CA ARG A 247 -15.35 8.66 3.00
C ARG A 247 -14.04 8.10 3.56
N SER A 248 -13.96 6.78 3.73
CA SER A 248 -12.82 6.10 4.36
C SER A 248 -11.52 6.21 3.54
N ASN A 249 -11.62 6.22 2.21
CA ASN A 249 -10.45 6.37 1.34
C ASN A 249 -10.13 7.83 0.98
N GLN A 250 -10.83 8.80 1.57
CA GLN A 250 -10.65 10.23 1.30
C GLN A 250 -10.70 10.53 -0.22
N ALA A 251 -11.70 9.97 -0.89
CA ALA A 251 -11.89 10.12 -2.32
C ALA A 251 -11.92 11.60 -2.75
N GLN A 252 -11.28 11.89 -3.86
CA GLN A 252 -11.27 13.20 -4.52
C GLN A 252 -11.57 12.98 -6.00
N GLU A 253 -11.98 14.01 -6.70
CA GLU A 253 -12.23 13.93 -8.13
C GLU A 253 -10.96 13.61 -8.90
N THR A 254 -9.85 14.25 -8.52
CA THR A 254 -8.55 14.05 -9.16
C THR A 254 -7.43 13.78 -8.15
N TRP A 255 -6.34 13.23 -8.63
CA TRP A 255 -5.10 13.09 -7.84
C TRP A 255 -4.50 14.45 -7.46
N GLU A 256 -4.72 15.47 -8.29
CA GLU A 256 -4.28 16.83 -8.00
C GLU A 256 -5.03 17.40 -6.79
N ASP A 257 -6.35 17.26 -6.74
CA ASP A 257 -7.14 17.68 -5.58
C ASP A 257 -6.70 16.96 -4.30
N ARG A 258 -6.40 15.66 -4.41
CA ARG A 258 -5.84 14.89 -3.29
C ARG A 258 -4.49 15.44 -2.84
N GLU A 259 -3.60 15.80 -3.77
CA GLU A 259 -2.31 16.41 -3.45
C GLU A 259 -2.49 17.78 -2.76
N LEU A 260 -3.46 18.59 -3.20
CA LEU A 260 -3.77 19.88 -2.59
C LEU A 260 -4.22 19.73 -1.13
N VAL A 261 -5.12 18.81 -0.83
CA VAL A 261 -5.55 18.52 0.56
C VAL A 261 -4.35 18.13 1.43
N TRP A 262 -3.48 17.26 0.94
CA TRP A 262 -2.27 16.85 1.65
C TRP A 262 -1.28 17.99 1.84
N ARG A 263 -1.21 18.91 0.90
CA ARG A 263 -0.36 20.09 0.98
C ARG A 263 -0.92 21.09 2.00
N ALA A 264 -2.22 21.38 1.94
CA ALA A 264 -2.89 22.27 2.90
C ALA A 264 -2.69 21.77 4.33
N ARG A 265 -2.87 20.46 4.57
CA ARG A 265 -2.56 19.83 5.86
C ARG A 265 -1.10 20.10 6.29
N ARG A 266 -0.14 19.97 5.37
CA ARG A 266 1.28 20.24 5.70
C ARG A 266 1.53 21.69 6.07
N MET A 267 0.93 22.63 5.37
CA MET A 267 1.03 24.09 5.69
C MET A 267 0.44 24.38 7.06
N ILE A 268 -0.77 23.90 7.34
CA ILE A 268 -1.43 24.06 8.65
C ILE A 268 -0.57 23.47 9.78
N HIS A 269 0.04 22.30 9.55
CA HIS A 269 0.94 21.71 10.55
C HIS A 269 2.17 22.60 10.80
N VAL A 270 2.80 23.11 9.76
CA VAL A 270 3.97 23.98 9.85
C VAL A 270 3.60 25.27 10.59
N TYR A 271 2.47 25.90 10.23
CA TYR A 271 1.97 27.11 10.90
C TYR A 271 1.70 26.87 12.39
N ARG A 272 1.00 25.80 12.74
CA ARG A 272 0.72 25.44 14.15
C ARG A 272 2.00 25.18 14.94
N SER A 273 2.93 24.40 14.37
CA SER A 273 4.22 24.11 15.02
C SER A 273 5.04 25.38 15.26
N ALA A 274 5.00 26.33 14.32
CA ALA A 274 5.65 27.62 14.49
C ALA A 274 5.00 28.45 15.61
N LYS A 275 3.66 28.48 15.64
CA LYS A 275 2.88 29.20 16.66
C LYS A 275 3.10 28.61 18.07
N GLU A 276 3.20 27.33 18.19
CA GLU A 276 3.37 26.58 19.44
C GLU A 276 4.85 26.39 19.84
N ASN A 277 5.79 26.94 19.08
CA ASN A 277 7.24 26.73 19.23
C ASN A 277 7.69 25.28 19.31
N VAL A 278 6.95 24.38 18.63
CA VAL A 278 7.25 22.96 18.55
C VAL A 278 8.17 22.68 17.36
N PRO A 279 9.22 21.86 17.50
CA PRO A 279 10.10 21.53 16.37
C PRO A 279 9.32 20.89 15.22
N ILE A 280 9.46 21.42 14.01
CA ILE A 280 8.88 20.84 12.81
C ILE A 280 9.67 19.58 12.45
N GLY A 281 9.11 18.43 12.75
CA GLY A 281 9.66 17.11 12.48
C GLY A 281 8.86 16.30 11.45
N PRO A 282 9.35 15.13 11.05
CA PRO A 282 8.55 14.20 10.28
C PRO A 282 7.33 13.74 11.10
N ILE A 283 6.15 13.82 10.48
CA ILE A 283 4.90 13.41 11.12
C ILE A 283 4.67 11.94 10.79
N PRO A 284 4.34 11.09 11.79
CA PRO A 284 3.84 9.74 11.56
C PRO A 284 2.66 9.73 10.57
N TYR A 285 2.54 8.68 9.77
CA TYR A 285 1.60 8.68 8.64
C TYR A 285 0.14 8.67 9.08
N ASP A 286 -0.17 8.00 10.19
CA ASP A 286 -1.48 8.01 10.87
C ASP A 286 -1.93 9.43 11.24
N ARG A 287 -1.08 10.19 11.91
CA ARG A 287 -1.35 11.58 12.26
C ARG A 287 -1.49 12.47 11.03
N ALA A 288 -0.67 12.21 10.01
CA ALA A 288 -0.77 12.92 8.74
C ALA A 288 -2.12 12.64 8.05
N LEU A 289 -2.59 11.40 8.10
CA LEU A 289 -3.87 10.97 7.56
C LEU A 289 -5.04 11.65 8.30
N LEU A 290 -5.04 11.62 9.63
CA LEU A 290 -6.04 12.31 10.44
C LEU A 290 -6.10 13.81 10.12
N GLY A 291 -4.94 14.46 9.98
CA GLY A 291 -4.84 15.86 9.58
C GLY A 291 -5.45 16.13 8.20
N SER A 292 -5.23 15.26 7.21
CA SER A 292 -5.82 15.42 5.88
C SER A 292 -7.35 15.22 5.88
N ARG A 293 -7.87 14.32 6.71
CA ARG A 293 -9.31 14.16 6.93
C ARG A 293 -9.95 15.44 7.48
N ARG A 294 -9.32 16.06 8.47
CA ARG A 294 -9.82 17.33 9.06
C ARG A 294 -9.82 18.46 8.04
N VAL A 295 -8.76 18.56 7.23
CA VAL A 295 -8.69 19.57 6.16
C VAL A 295 -9.80 19.34 5.12
N ARG A 296 -10.01 18.09 4.70
CA ARG A 296 -11.07 17.74 3.76
C ARG A 296 -12.47 18.08 4.31
N ALA A 297 -12.75 17.70 5.55
CA ALA A 297 -14.03 18.01 6.20
C ALA A 297 -14.27 19.52 6.29
N ALA A 298 -13.23 20.29 6.69
CA ALA A 298 -13.31 21.75 6.74
C ALA A 298 -13.53 22.35 5.35
N TRP A 299 -12.86 21.80 4.32
CA TRP A 299 -13.05 22.22 2.94
C TRP A 299 -14.48 21.98 2.45
N GLN A 300 -15.00 20.77 2.66
CA GLN A 300 -16.38 20.43 2.29
C GLN A 300 -17.40 21.32 3.01
N TYR A 301 -17.23 21.53 4.32
CA TYR A 301 -18.07 22.44 5.09
C TYR A 301 -18.04 23.86 4.53
N GLN A 302 -16.85 24.39 4.25
CA GLN A 302 -16.69 25.72 3.72
C GLN A 302 -17.29 25.87 2.30
N SER A 303 -17.12 24.85 1.46
CA SER A 303 -17.70 24.85 0.10
C SER A 303 -19.21 24.91 0.10
N LEU A 304 -19.87 24.31 1.10
CA LEU A 304 -21.34 24.35 1.25
C LEU A 304 -21.85 25.67 1.81
N ASN A 305 -21.05 26.35 2.67
CA ASN A 305 -21.49 27.56 3.35
C ASN A 305 -21.03 28.87 2.67
N ASP A 306 -19.91 28.83 1.95
CA ASP A 306 -19.32 29.98 1.25
C ASP A 306 -18.50 29.52 0.05
N ALA A 307 -19.19 29.16 -1.01
CA ALA A 307 -18.58 28.62 -2.22
C ALA A 307 -17.65 29.64 -2.89
N GLU A 308 -18.01 30.93 -2.92
CA GLU A 308 -17.20 31.97 -3.56
C GLU A 308 -15.85 32.18 -2.87
N ARG A 309 -15.87 32.24 -1.54
CA ARG A 309 -14.64 32.33 -0.74
C ARG A 309 -13.79 31.07 -0.91
N THR A 310 -14.41 29.91 -1.01
CA THR A 310 -13.72 28.63 -1.17
C THR A 310 -12.99 28.57 -2.52
N GLU A 311 -13.61 29.01 -3.61
CA GLU A 311 -12.97 29.07 -4.93
C GLU A 311 -11.83 30.10 -4.96
N ARG A 312 -11.95 31.24 -4.30
CA ARG A 312 -10.85 32.21 -4.15
C ARG A 312 -9.67 31.58 -3.42
N ILE A 313 -9.90 30.95 -2.27
CA ILE A 313 -8.86 30.26 -1.51
C ILE A 313 -8.20 29.16 -2.35
N LYS A 314 -9.00 28.40 -3.13
CA LYS A 314 -8.49 27.35 -4.02
C LYS A 314 -7.56 27.94 -5.09
N ALA A 315 -7.96 29.05 -5.72
CA ALA A 315 -7.16 29.70 -6.74
C ALA A 315 -5.81 30.22 -6.20
N ASP A 316 -5.81 30.91 -5.04
CA ASP A 316 -4.61 31.39 -4.38
C ASP A 316 -3.70 30.22 -3.95
N PHE A 317 -4.30 29.14 -3.45
CA PHE A 317 -3.58 27.95 -3.04
C PHE A 317 -2.96 27.22 -4.23
N LEU A 318 -3.64 27.12 -5.34
CA LEU A 318 -3.12 26.54 -6.58
C LEU A 318 -1.95 27.35 -7.12
N LYS A 319 -2.07 28.67 -7.15
CA LYS A 319 -0.98 29.56 -7.57
C LYS A 319 0.26 29.32 -6.72
N HIS A 320 0.12 29.34 -5.39
CA HIS A 320 1.22 29.04 -4.47
C HIS A 320 1.75 27.59 -4.65
N HIS A 321 0.88 26.64 -4.94
CA HIS A 321 1.30 25.26 -5.23
C HIS A 321 2.25 25.19 -6.42
N TYR A 322 1.90 25.80 -7.52
CA TYR A 322 2.73 25.79 -8.73
C TYR A 322 4.04 26.56 -8.52
N GLU A 323 4.01 27.73 -7.88
CA GLU A 323 5.22 28.47 -7.52
C GLU A 323 6.20 27.60 -6.71
N MET A 324 5.71 26.91 -5.70
CA MET A 324 6.52 26.00 -4.89
C MET A 324 7.05 24.80 -5.66
N LYS A 325 6.26 24.25 -6.58
CA LYS A 325 6.64 23.14 -7.44
C LYS A 325 7.76 23.52 -8.39
N ASP A 326 7.66 24.69 -9.02
CA ASP A 326 8.67 25.23 -9.95
C ASP A 326 9.99 25.53 -9.21
N LEU A 327 9.91 26.05 -8.00
CA LEU A 327 11.08 26.26 -7.16
C LEU A 327 11.65 24.96 -6.57
N GLY A 328 10.91 23.86 -6.67
CA GLY A 328 11.26 22.56 -6.08
C GLY A 328 11.32 22.59 -4.55
N LEU A 329 10.52 23.46 -3.93
CA LEU A 329 10.47 23.65 -2.47
C LEU A 329 9.31 22.88 -1.83
N ARG A 330 9.49 22.55 -0.56
CA ARG A 330 8.44 21.98 0.31
C ARG A 330 8.05 23.00 1.39
N SER A 331 6.78 23.02 1.79
CA SER A 331 6.25 23.97 2.78
C SER A 331 7.10 24.09 4.06
N TRP A 332 7.55 22.98 4.63
CA TRP A 332 8.41 22.96 5.79
C TRP A 332 9.85 23.48 5.55
N GLU A 333 10.26 23.64 4.31
CA GLU A 333 11.55 24.21 3.93
C GLU A 333 11.54 25.73 4.03
N ILE A 334 10.38 26.33 3.78
CA ILE A 334 10.19 27.78 3.91
C ILE A 334 10.30 28.19 5.36
N SER A 335 9.53 27.58 6.26
CA SER A 335 9.45 28.00 7.67
C SER A 335 10.76 27.82 8.46
N ASN A 336 11.67 26.99 7.98
CA ASN A 336 12.98 26.76 8.62
C ASN A 336 14.16 27.34 7.81
N HIS A 337 13.92 28.28 6.91
CA HIS A 337 14.93 28.78 5.98
C HIS A 337 16.18 29.35 6.68
N GLN A 338 16.02 30.20 7.72
CA GLN A 338 17.12 30.81 8.46
C GLN A 338 18.01 29.74 9.11
N LYS A 339 17.43 28.76 9.80
CA LYS A 339 18.18 27.67 10.44
C LYS A 339 18.94 26.81 9.42
N ARG A 340 18.40 26.64 8.23
CA ARG A 340 18.98 25.81 7.16
C ARG A 340 20.07 26.53 6.39
N SER A 341 20.00 27.84 6.25
CA SER A 341 21.02 28.66 5.63
C SER A 341 22.25 28.88 6.52
N SER A 342 22.19 28.49 7.80
CA SER A 342 23.34 28.67 8.73
C SER A 342 24.55 27.84 8.28
N LYS A 343 25.75 28.41 8.40
CA LYS A 343 27.03 27.73 8.07
C LYS A 343 27.15 26.38 8.78
N ARG A 344 26.79 26.33 10.08
CA ARG A 344 26.82 25.11 10.89
C ARG A 344 25.93 24.00 10.33
N SER A 345 24.72 24.35 9.88
CA SER A 345 23.80 23.38 9.26
C SER A 345 24.36 22.84 7.94
N MET A 346 24.95 23.71 7.12
CA MET A 346 25.54 23.31 5.85
C MET A 346 26.74 22.38 6.04
N VAL A 347 27.66 22.72 6.94
CA VAL A 347 28.82 21.86 7.26
C VAL A 347 28.37 20.50 7.78
N LYS A 348 27.40 20.46 8.69
CA LYS A 348 26.83 19.21 9.21
C LYS A 348 26.21 18.35 8.10
N ASN A 349 25.42 18.93 7.21
CA ASN A 349 24.80 18.19 6.11
C ASN A 349 25.84 17.73 5.09
N PHE A 350 26.87 18.53 4.84
CA PHE A 350 27.99 18.14 3.98
C PHE A 350 28.76 16.96 4.56
N ALA A 351 29.08 16.98 5.85
CA ALA A 351 29.75 15.87 6.52
C ALA A 351 28.91 14.59 6.46
N TYR A 352 27.59 14.66 6.72
CA TYR A 352 26.71 13.51 6.59
C TYR A 352 26.57 12.99 5.15
N TRP A 353 26.58 13.90 4.17
CA TRP A 353 26.55 13.52 2.77
C TRP A 353 27.83 12.79 2.37
N ILE A 354 29.00 13.36 2.65
CA ILE A 354 30.29 12.72 2.39
C ILE A 354 30.41 11.37 3.09
N TRP A 355 30.06 11.31 4.39
CA TRP A 355 30.06 10.07 5.14
C TRP A 355 29.16 8.99 4.49
N SER A 356 27.96 9.35 4.10
CA SER A 356 27.04 8.42 3.46
C SER A 356 27.58 7.96 2.10
N ILE A 357 28.14 8.86 1.30
CA ILE A 357 28.76 8.54 0.01
C ILE A 357 29.98 7.62 0.19
N ALA A 358 30.86 7.92 1.15
CA ALA A 358 32.03 7.08 1.42
C ALA A 358 31.63 5.64 1.76
N TRP A 359 30.62 5.44 2.61
CA TRP A 359 30.09 4.12 2.89
C TRP A 359 29.37 3.49 1.71
N MET A 360 28.67 4.28 0.91
CA MET A 360 28.04 3.82 -0.34
C MET A 360 29.06 3.38 -1.40
N LEU A 361 30.18 4.00 -1.50
CA LEU A 361 31.27 3.61 -2.42
C LEU A 361 32.14 2.48 -1.85
N GLY A 362 32.01 2.17 -0.57
CA GLY A 362 32.74 1.09 0.10
C GLY A 362 32.08 -0.29 -0.04
N VAL A 363 32.52 -1.22 0.81
CA VAL A 363 32.11 -2.64 0.80
C VAL A 363 30.59 -2.86 0.82
N VAL A 364 29.84 -2.00 1.51
CA VAL A 364 28.37 -2.10 1.60
C VAL A 364 27.74 -1.96 0.23
N SER A 365 28.19 -1.02 -0.58
CA SER A 365 27.60 -0.77 -1.89
C SER A 365 28.00 -1.77 -2.96
N TRP A 366 29.22 -2.25 -2.93
CA TRP A 366 29.61 -3.33 -3.85
C TRP A 366 28.70 -4.54 -3.67
N GLY A 367 28.42 -4.94 -2.41
CA GLY A 367 27.44 -5.97 -2.12
C GLY A 367 26.02 -5.60 -2.64
N ALA A 368 25.56 -4.39 -2.38
CA ALA A 368 24.23 -3.95 -2.83
C ALA A 368 24.12 -3.83 -4.35
N VAL A 369 25.15 -3.29 -5.03
CA VAL A 369 25.17 -3.11 -6.49
C VAL A 369 25.23 -4.47 -7.18
N ILE A 370 26.20 -5.32 -6.84
CA ILE A 370 26.34 -6.65 -7.45
C ILE A 370 25.10 -7.51 -7.15
N GLY A 371 24.64 -7.51 -5.89
CA GLY A 371 23.49 -8.30 -5.46
C GLY A 371 22.13 -7.79 -5.93
N SER A 372 21.98 -6.52 -6.34
CA SER A 372 20.66 -5.96 -6.59
C SER A 372 20.48 -5.27 -7.95
N MET A 373 21.55 -4.84 -8.61
CA MET A 373 21.48 -4.02 -9.83
C MET A 373 20.87 -4.79 -11.00
N ALA A 374 21.31 -6.02 -11.24
CA ALA A 374 20.80 -6.84 -12.34
C ALA A 374 19.30 -7.17 -12.17
N PRO A 375 18.83 -7.72 -11.03
CA PRO A 375 17.40 -7.96 -10.83
C PRO A 375 16.58 -6.67 -10.83
N TYR A 376 17.11 -5.56 -10.33
CA TYR A 376 16.45 -4.25 -10.40
C TYR A 376 16.23 -3.78 -11.84
N LEU A 377 17.27 -3.78 -12.66
CA LEU A 377 17.19 -3.36 -14.06
C LEU A 377 16.23 -4.27 -14.85
N PHE A 378 16.33 -5.58 -14.64
CA PHE A 378 15.46 -6.55 -15.29
C PHE A 378 13.99 -6.34 -14.91
N THR A 379 13.70 -6.21 -13.62
CA THR A 379 12.36 -5.91 -13.11
C THR A 379 11.83 -4.59 -13.70
N ARG A 380 12.66 -3.55 -13.77
CA ARG A 380 12.28 -2.26 -14.36
C ARG A 380 11.93 -2.38 -15.84
N VAL A 381 12.75 -3.09 -16.62
CA VAL A 381 12.50 -3.29 -18.06
C VAL A 381 11.20 -4.07 -18.28
N LEU A 382 11.02 -5.18 -17.56
CA LEU A 382 9.81 -6.00 -17.67
C LEU A 382 8.55 -5.21 -17.26
N THR A 383 8.61 -4.50 -16.15
CA THR A 383 7.50 -3.66 -15.69
C THR A 383 7.13 -2.60 -16.72
N ASN A 384 8.11 -1.91 -17.30
CA ASN A 384 7.87 -0.89 -18.31
C ASN A 384 7.26 -1.49 -19.58
N ARG A 385 7.74 -2.67 -20.03
CA ARG A 385 7.17 -3.38 -21.18
C ARG A 385 5.72 -3.80 -20.93
N HIS A 386 5.47 -4.39 -19.78
CA HIS A 386 4.12 -4.84 -19.38
C HIS A 386 3.14 -3.66 -19.31
N THR A 387 3.53 -2.59 -18.64
CA THR A 387 2.71 -1.38 -18.50
C THR A 387 2.40 -0.72 -19.85
N LYS A 388 3.36 -0.74 -20.78
CA LYS A 388 3.13 -0.23 -22.16
C LYS A 388 2.17 -1.15 -22.93
N ALA A 389 2.29 -2.47 -22.77
CA ALA A 389 1.41 -3.44 -23.43
C ALA A 389 -0.03 -3.37 -22.92
N GLU A 390 -0.23 -3.15 -21.63
CA GLU A 390 -1.56 -2.99 -21.04
C GLU A 390 -2.17 -1.60 -21.27
N GLY A 391 -1.36 -0.61 -21.62
CA GLY A 391 -1.79 0.81 -21.70
C GLY A 391 -2.21 1.42 -20.35
N ASN A 392 -1.97 0.72 -19.25
CA ASN A 392 -2.41 1.07 -17.90
C ASN A 392 -1.30 0.85 -16.86
N LYS A 393 -1.17 1.77 -15.91
CA LYS A 393 -0.21 1.70 -14.80
C LYS A 393 -0.77 0.99 -13.55
N ALA A 394 -2.03 0.62 -13.53
CA ALA A 394 -2.68 0.07 -12.35
C ALA A 394 -2.02 -1.24 -11.85
N SER A 395 -1.49 -2.08 -12.75
CA SER A 395 -0.80 -3.32 -12.42
C SER A 395 0.69 -3.14 -12.09
N MET A 396 1.26 -1.94 -12.23
CA MET A 396 2.71 -1.68 -12.11
C MET A 396 3.29 -2.17 -10.78
N GLY A 397 2.63 -1.88 -9.67
CA GLY A 397 3.05 -2.33 -8.34
C GLY A 397 3.08 -3.86 -8.22
N THR A 398 2.01 -4.51 -8.68
CA THR A 398 1.89 -5.97 -8.73
C THR A 398 3.04 -6.61 -9.50
N VAL A 399 3.31 -6.12 -10.71
CA VAL A 399 4.38 -6.64 -11.58
C VAL A 399 5.75 -6.50 -10.93
N LYS A 400 6.04 -5.32 -10.35
CA LYS A 400 7.30 -5.09 -9.62
C LYS A 400 7.48 -6.07 -8.46
N VAL A 401 6.44 -6.27 -7.65
CA VAL A 401 6.51 -7.19 -6.50
C VAL A 401 6.74 -8.62 -6.98
N LEU A 402 5.93 -9.11 -7.91
CA LEU A 402 6.01 -10.49 -8.40
C LEU A 402 7.37 -10.82 -9.03
N PHE A 403 7.87 -9.94 -9.89
CA PHE A 403 9.20 -10.15 -10.49
C PHE A 403 10.31 -10.04 -9.44
N SER A 404 10.22 -9.10 -8.51
CA SER A 404 11.22 -8.95 -7.47
C SER A 404 11.32 -10.17 -6.57
N VAL A 405 10.19 -10.73 -6.13
CA VAL A 405 10.14 -11.93 -5.26
C VAL A 405 10.81 -13.14 -5.92
N VAL A 406 10.79 -13.24 -7.24
CA VAL A 406 11.43 -14.35 -7.98
C VAL A 406 12.87 -14.00 -8.38
N MET A 407 13.08 -12.82 -8.96
CA MET A 407 14.35 -12.46 -9.57
C MET A 407 15.47 -12.24 -8.55
N TYR A 408 15.17 -11.62 -7.40
CA TYR A 408 16.22 -11.37 -6.39
C TYR A 408 16.76 -12.66 -5.78
N PRO A 409 15.94 -13.61 -5.25
CA PRO A 409 16.48 -14.87 -4.75
C PRO A 409 17.23 -15.70 -5.78
N LEU A 410 16.71 -15.78 -7.02
CA LEU A 410 17.38 -16.50 -8.10
C LEU A 410 18.75 -15.88 -8.41
N TRP A 411 18.81 -14.58 -8.53
CA TRP A 411 20.07 -13.86 -8.76
C TRP A 411 21.06 -14.06 -7.61
N TRP A 412 20.61 -13.92 -6.37
CA TRP A 412 21.47 -14.10 -5.20
C TRP A 412 22.02 -15.52 -5.12
N LEU A 413 21.22 -16.54 -5.39
CA LEU A 413 21.69 -17.93 -5.48
C LEU A 413 22.73 -18.09 -6.61
N LEU A 414 22.43 -17.57 -7.79
CA LEU A 414 23.29 -17.68 -8.96
C LEU A 414 24.68 -17.07 -8.74
N ILE A 415 24.74 -15.89 -8.11
CA ILE A 415 26.02 -15.19 -7.92
C ILE A 415 26.73 -15.56 -6.62
N SER A 416 26.04 -16.09 -5.62
CA SER A 416 26.67 -16.47 -4.35
C SER A 416 27.66 -17.62 -4.51
N LEU A 417 27.37 -18.58 -5.38
CA LEU A 417 28.24 -19.74 -5.64
C LEU A 417 29.62 -19.30 -6.21
N PRO A 418 29.68 -18.61 -7.36
CA PRO A 418 30.97 -18.19 -7.92
C PRO A 418 31.70 -17.17 -7.05
N VAL A 419 30.96 -16.24 -6.39
CA VAL A 419 31.59 -15.26 -5.51
C VAL A 419 32.17 -15.92 -4.25
N GLY A 420 31.45 -16.86 -3.63
CA GLY A 420 31.93 -17.60 -2.47
C GLY A 420 33.13 -18.49 -2.80
N TRP A 421 33.10 -19.15 -3.96
CA TRP A 421 34.24 -19.91 -4.48
C TRP A 421 35.44 -19.02 -4.70
N PHE A 422 35.25 -17.86 -5.36
CA PHE A 422 36.32 -16.90 -5.62
C PHE A 422 36.97 -16.33 -4.34
N ILE A 423 36.15 -16.02 -3.32
CA ILE A 423 36.64 -15.52 -2.02
C ILE A 423 37.45 -16.60 -1.26
N ALA A 424 36.98 -17.86 -1.31
CA ALA A 424 37.58 -18.97 -0.57
C ALA A 424 38.73 -19.65 -1.32
N SER A 425 38.92 -19.35 -2.61
CA SER A 425 39.97 -19.97 -3.41
C SER A 425 41.35 -19.43 -3.00
N PRO A 426 42.32 -20.30 -2.67
CA PRO A 426 43.69 -19.87 -2.36
C PRO A 426 44.40 -19.15 -3.52
N ASP A 427 44.05 -19.49 -4.76
CA ASP A 427 44.65 -18.95 -5.98
C ASP A 427 43.88 -17.74 -6.52
N SER A 428 42.95 -17.14 -5.73
CA SER A 428 42.18 -16.00 -6.19
C SER A 428 43.03 -14.71 -6.21
N MET A 429 42.84 -13.87 -7.24
CA MET A 429 43.46 -12.53 -7.34
C MET A 429 43.25 -11.65 -6.10
N LEU A 430 42.28 -11.99 -5.25
CA LEU A 430 42.01 -11.28 -3.98
C LEU A 430 43.12 -11.51 -2.95
N GLN A 431 43.78 -12.64 -3.02
CA GLN A 431 44.91 -12.97 -2.12
C GLN A 431 46.17 -12.16 -2.47
N ASP A 432 46.32 -11.80 -3.74
CA ASP A 432 47.43 -10.98 -4.24
C ASP A 432 47.23 -9.48 -3.99
N LEU A 433 45.98 -9.07 -3.79
CA LEU A 433 45.67 -7.71 -3.38
C LEU A 433 46.01 -7.56 -1.90
N ASN A 434 47.10 -6.84 -1.62
CA ASN A 434 47.60 -6.51 -0.28
C ASN A 434 46.58 -5.61 0.49
N ILE A 435 45.32 -6.05 0.53
CA ILE A 435 44.26 -5.40 1.28
C ILE A 435 44.47 -5.76 2.75
N PRO A 436 44.74 -4.80 3.63
CA PRO A 436 44.86 -5.05 5.06
C PRO A 436 43.50 -5.42 5.63
N SER A 437 43.08 -6.63 5.41
CA SER A 437 41.80 -7.14 6.00
C SER A 437 42.13 -8.44 6.73
N LEU A 438 41.87 -8.42 8.01
CA LEU A 438 41.81 -9.62 8.87
C LEU A 438 40.71 -10.61 8.41
N ILE A 439 39.82 -10.20 7.54
CA ILE A 439 38.62 -10.93 7.16
C ILE A 439 38.91 -11.89 5.99
N LEU A 440 39.62 -11.47 4.94
CA LEU A 440 39.90 -12.30 3.77
C LEU A 440 40.71 -13.57 4.09
N PRO A 441 41.81 -13.50 4.85
CA PRO A 441 42.55 -14.70 5.25
C PRO A 441 41.74 -15.63 6.15
N ALA A 442 40.80 -15.11 6.94
CA ALA A 442 39.89 -15.91 7.76
C ALA A 442 38.85 -16.63 6.91
N LEU A 443 38.30 -15.96 5.90
CA LEU A 443 37.33 -16.54 4.96
C LEU A 443 37.97 -17.62 4.07
N ALA A 444 39.23 -17.47 3.66
CA ALA A 444 39.94 -18.47 2.89
C ALA A 444 40.16 -19.81 3.64
N LYS A 445 40.07 -19.81 4.99
CA LYS A 445 40.09 -21.03 5.80
C LYS A 445 38.76 -21.74 5.90
N ILE A 446 37.67 -21.11 5.45
CA ILE A 446 36.32 -21.67 5.52
C ILE A 446 35.99 -22.38 4.19
N PRO A 447 35.39 -23.58 4.20
CA PRO A 447 34.96 -24.25 3.00
C PRO A 447 34.08 -23.32 2.12
N TRP A 448 34.38 -23.26 0.82
CA TRP A 448 33.71 -22.34 -0.11
C TRP A 448 32.16 -22.41 -0.10
N PRO A 449 31.51 -23.57 0.14
CA PRO A 449 30.04 -23.57 0.22
C PRO A 449 29.50 -22.77 1.40
N LEU A 450 30.22 -22.75 2.53
CA LEU A 450 29.87 -21.94 3.70
C LEU A 450 30.12 -20.45 3.42
N VAL A 451 31.20 -20.12 2.73
CA VAL A 451 31.43 -18.73 2.28
C VAL A 451 30.32 -18.29 1.33
N SER A 452 29.89 -19.13 0.40
CA SER A 452 28.76 -18.85 -0.49
C SER A 452 27.47 -18.59 0.28
N LEU A 453 27.21 -19.34 1.36
CA LEU A 453 26.06 -19.10 2.25
C LEU A 453 26.17 -17.75 2.97
N LEU A 454 27.35 -17.38 3.47
CA LEU A 454 27.57 -16.05 4.07
C LEU A 454 27.35 -14.94 3.06
N VAL A 455 27.80 -15.09 1.83
CA VAL A 455 27.57 -14.17 0.72
C VAL A 455 26.07 -14.06 0.40
N LEU A 456 25.35 -15.19 0.37
CA LEU A 456 23.89 -15.19 0.15
C LEU A 456 23.15 -14.38 1.22
N ILE A 457 23.55 -14.47 2.47
CA ILE A 457 22.99 -13.68 3.58
C ILE A 457 23.40 -12.21 3.46
N TRP A 458 24.60 -11.94 2.96
CA TRP A 458 25.10 -10.58 2.81
C TRP A 458 24.34 -9.73 1.81
N TRP A 459 23.84 -10.30 0.69
CA TRP A 459 23.12 -9.53 -0.34
C TRP A 459 21.93 -8.74 0.21
N PRO A 460 20.93 -9.33 0.88
CA PRO A 460 19.81 -8.58 1.43
C PRO A 460 20.22 -7.62 2.55
N LEU A 461 21.23 -7.94 3.36
CA LEU A 461 21.74 -7.06 4.39
C LEU A 461 22.40 -5.82 3.79
N SER A 462 23.30 -6.00 2.83
CA SER A 462 23.98 -4.90 2.13
C SER A 462 23.00 -4.00 1.40
N ALA A 463 21.95 -4.56 0.76
CA ALA A 463 20.90 -3.80 0.11
C ALA A 463 20.12 -2.91 1.11
N ARG A 464 19.76 -3.45 2.28
CA ARG A 464 19.08 -2.66 3.33
C ARG A 464 19.97 -1.54 3.89
N LEU A 465 21.24 -1.81 4.13
CA LEU A 465 22.21 -0.82 4.58
C LEU A 465 22.41 0.28 3.52
N HIS A 466 22.56 -0.11 2.25
CA HIS A 466 22.67 0.81 1.14
C HIS A 466 21.46 1.74 1.03
N LEU A 467 20.23 1.21 1.13
CA LEU A 467 19.02 2.02 1.11
C LEU A 467 19.00 3.06 2.23
N LYS A 468 19.38 2.70 3.46
CA LYS A 468 19.48 3.66 4.58
C LYS A 468 20.51 4.76 4.32
N LEU A 469 21.67 4.39 3.77
CA LEU A 469 22.73 5.34 3.42
C LEU A 469 22.27 6.26 2.27
N TYR A 470 21.62 5.70 1.24
CA TYR A 470 21.06 6.44 0.12
C TYR A 470 20.00 7.45 0.58
N GLU A 471 19.06 7.04 1.44
CA GLU A 471 18.05 7.93 2.02
C GLU A 471 18.68 9.06 2.85
N ARG A 472 19.78 8.77 3.55
CA ARG A 472 20.55 9.78 4.31
C ARG A 472 21.30 10.73 3.37
N ALA A 473 21.97 10.21 2.36
CA ALA A 473 22.71 10.99 1.38
C ALA A 473 21.77 11.94 0.62
N THR A 474 20.64 11.45 0.13
CA THR A 474 19.66 12.27 -0.60
C THR A 474 19.04 13.34 0.27
N ARG A 475 18.73 13.06 1.55
CA ARG A 475 18.24 14.07 2.50
C ARG A 475 19.29 15.14 2.76
N SER A 476 20.54 14.76 3.00
CA SER A 476 21.65 15.69 3.25
C SER A 476 21.96 16.54 2.02
N TRP A 477 21.99 15.93 0.84
CA TRP A 477 22.18 16.64 -0.43
C TRP A 477 21.06 17.67 -0.68
N ARG A 478 19.81 17.28 -0.46
CA ARG A 478 18.68 18.21 -0.58
C ARG A 478 18.80 19.40 0.39
N ALA A 479 19.19 19.14 1.63
CA ALA A 479 19.41 20.20 2.62
C ALA A 479 20.54 21.14 2.21
N LEU A 480 21.63 20.62 1.62
CA LEU A 480 22.72 21.41 1.07
C LEU A 480 22.27 22.27 -0.10
N ARG A 481 21.62 21.66 -1.10
CA ARG A 481 21.10 22.36 -2.28
C ARG A 481 20.17 23.49 -1.89
N LEU A 482 19.30 23.25 -0.91
CA LEU A 482 18.45 24.29 -0.34
C LEU A 482 19.25 25.39 0.34
N GLY A 483 20.24 25.06 1.18
CA GLY A 483 21.12 26.02 1.82
C GLY A 483 21.86 26.91 0.83
N PHE A 484 22.30 26.37 -0.30
CA PHE A 484 22.90 27.15 -1.40
C PHE A 484 21.88 28.07 -2.07
N LYS A 485 20.71 27.58 -2.43
CA LYS A 485 19.62 28.40 -3.00
C LYS A 485 19.23 29.57 -2.07
N LEU A 486 19.17 29.32 -0.78
CA LEU A 486 18.87 30.33 0.23
C LEU A 486 19.93 31.43 0.33
N ARG A 487 21.19 31.13 0.02
CA ARG A 487 22.30 32.07 0.08
C ARG A 487 22.59 32.79 -1.24
N SER A 488 22.20 32.19 -2.36
CA SER A 488 22.45 32.77 -3.68
C SER A 488 21.54 33.94 -4.05
N GLY A 489 20.55 34.26 -3.22
CA GLY A 489 19.54 35.30 -3.50
C GLY A 489 18.62 34.96 -4.70
N SER A 490 18.67 33.70 -5.18
CA SER A 490 17.88 33.26 -6.34
C SER A 490 16.38 33.15 -6.07
N ILE A 491 15.95 33.33 -4.83
CA ILE A 491 14.55 33.25 -4.41
C ILE A 491 14.22 34.48 -3.57
N ASP A 492 13.17 35.17 -3.96
CA ASP A 492 12.59 36.26 -3.15
C ASP A 492 11.81 35.66 -1.98
N TRP A 493 12.50 35.54 -0.84
CA TRP A 493 11.97 34.90 0.36
C TRP A 493 10.89 35.73 1.04
N ASP A 494 11.00 37.06 1.00
CA ASP A 494 10.03 37.93 1.63
C ASP A 494 8.68 37.82 0.92
N LYS A 495 8.70 37.84 -0.41
CA LYS A 495 7.50 37.58 -1.21
C LYS A 495 6.93 36.19 -0.98
N LEU A 496 7.78 35.15 -0.94
CA LEU A 496 7.33 33.78 -0.74
C LEU A 496 6.75 33.55 0.66
N LEU A 497 7.31 34.21 1.70
CA LEU A 497 6.80 34.14 3.08
C LEU A 497 5.47 34.87 3.25
N GLN A 498 5.23 35.94 2.50
CA GLN A 498 3.95 36.65 2.51
C GLN A 498 2.82 35.85 1.88
N THR A 499 3.13 35.01 0.88
CA THR A 499 2.16 34.16 0.19
C THR A 499 1.98 32.79 0.86
N HIS A 500 2.85 32.40 1.80
CA HIS A 500 2.83 31.11 2.50
C HIS A 500 2.01 31.18 3.78
#